data_a0e0fe4597027d01533d71df35f07ab4
#
_entry.id   a0e0fe4597027d01533d71df35f07ab4
#
_cell.length_a   1.000
_cell.length_b   1.000
_cell.length_c   1.000
_cell.angle_alpha   90.00
_cell.angle_beta   90.00
_cell.angle_gamma   90.00
#
_symmetry.space_group_name_H-M   'P 1'
#
loop_
_entity.id
_entity.type
_entity.pdbx_description
1 polymer ?
#
loop_
_entity_poly.entity_id
_entity_poly.type
_entity_poly.pdbx_seq_one_letter_code
_entity_poly.pdbx_strand_id
1 'polypeptide(L)' 'MKLDAKVKAKIEYEIVRIEKLLYDAKPLLDLCKIREPDFVEITATAQIIHSFYNGIESVVTLFLKSANQKVPDNT' A
#
# COMPACT_ATOMS: atom_id res chain seq x y z
N MET A 1 17.81 8.33 10.30
CA MET A 1 17.29 9.18 9.21
C MET A 1 16.15 10.04 9.71
N LYS A 2 16.20 11.31 9.38
CA LYS A 2 15.17 12.25 9.80
C LYS A 2 14.30 12.59 8.60
N LEU A 3 13.00 12.38 8.73
CA LEU A 3 12.06 12.66 7.66
C LEU A 3 11.63 14.12 7.68
N ASP A 4 11.53 14.70 6.48
CA ASP A 4 10.91 15.99 6.29
C ASP A 4 9.43 15.88 6.69
N ALA A 5 8.89 16.94 7.26
CA ALA A 5 7.49 16.97 7.70
C ALA A 5 6.53 16.66 6.57
N LYS A 6 6.82 17.15 5.36
CA LYS A 6 5.98 16.87 4.19
C LYS A 6 6.01 15.41 3.80
N VAL A 7 7.20 14.82 3.82
CA VAL A 7 7.38 13.40 3.48
C VAL A 7 6.69 12.54 4.52
N LYS A 8 6.85 12.88 5.79
CA LYS A 8 6.21 12.16 6.88
C LYS A 8 4.69 12.17 6.72
N ALA A 9 4.12 13.34 6.40
CA ALA A 9 2.69 13.47 6.21
C ALA A 9 2.19 12.61 5.05
N LYS A 10 2.95 12.56 3.95
CA LYS A 10 2.60 11.73 2.80
C LYS A 10 2.65 10.24 3.15
N ILE A 11 3.66 9.84 3.89
CA ILE A 11 3.79 8.45 4.34
C ILE A 11 2.60 8.08 5.24
N GLU A 12 2.28 8.92 6.19
CA GLU A 12 1.15 8.68 7.08
C GLU A 12 -0.17 8.57 6.31
N TYR A 13 -0.35 9.43 5.31
CA TYR A 13 -1.53 9.38 4.46
C TYR A 13 -1.63 8.04 3.72
N GLU A 14 -0.51 7.58 3.15
CA GLU A 14 -0.49 6.31 2.43
C GLU A 14 -0.74 5.13 3.36
N ILE A 15 -0.20 5.18 4.57
CA ILE A 15 -0.42 4.11 5.56
C ILE A 15 -1.89 4.03 5.93
N VAL A 16 -2.53 5.17 6.17
CA VAL A 16 -3.97 5.20 6.48
C VAL A 16 -4.77 4.64 5.31
N ARG A 17 -4.39 4.98 4.09
CA ARG A 17 -5.06 4.48 2.90
C ARG A 17 -4.94 2.96 2.79
N ILE A 18 -3.76 2.42 3.08
CA ILE A 18 -3.53 0.97 3.06
C ILE A 18 -4.36 0.29 4.13
N GLU A 19 -4.39 0.86 5.33
CA GLU A 19 -5.19 0.30 6.43
C GLU A 19 -6.67 0.27 6.08
N LYS A 20 -7.17 1.34 5.47
CA LYS A 20 -8.56 1.40 5.04
C LYS A 20 -8.84 0.34 3.97
N LEU A 21 -7.93 0.17 3.05
CA LEU A 21 -8.05 -0.83 2.00
C LEU A 21 -8.15 -2.24 2.59
N LEU A 22 -7.31 -2.55 3.55
CA LEU A 22 -7.33 -3.85 4.23
C LEU A 22 -8.63 -4.04 5.01
N TYR A 23 -9.09 -3.00 5.67
CA TYR A 23 -10.34 -3.04 6.41
C TYR A 23 -11.52 -3.31 5.47
N ASP A 24 -11.56 -2.60 4.33
CA ASP A 24 -12.63 -2.77 3.35
C ASP A 24 -12.57 -4.14 2.67
N ALA A 25 -11.38 -4.72 2.57
CA ALA A 25 -11.18 -6.03 1.95
C ALA A 25 -11.55 -7.19 2.88
N LYS A 26 -11.62 -6.95 4.18
CA LYS A 26 -11.82 -8.02 5.15
C LYS A 26 -13.04 -8.91 4.87
N PRO A 27 -14.23 -8.37 4.58
CA PRO A 27 -15.37 -9.23 4.29
C PRO A 27 -15.13 -10.17 3.13
N LEU A 28 -14.44 -9.70 2.10
CA LEU A 28 -14.14 -10.52 0.93
C LEU A 28 -13.14 -11.61 1.27
N LEU A 29 -12.11 -11.26 2.04
CA LEU A 29 -11.10 -12.23 2.47
C LEU A 29 -11.73 -13.30 3.36
N ASP A 30 -12.62 -12.91 4.27
CA ASP A 30 -13.31 -13.85 5.14
C ASP A 30 -14.22 -14.78 4.32
N LEU A 31 -14.87 -14.25 3.30
CA LEU A 31 -15.69 -15.03 2.42
C LEU A 31 -14.89 -16.11 1.70
N CYS A 32 -13.70 -15.77 1.25
CA CYS A 32 -12.81 -16.71 0.57
C CYS A 32 -12.37 -17.88 1.47
N LYS A 33 -12.41 -17.70 2.78
CA LYS A 33 -12.12 -18.78 3.72
C LYS A 33 -13.27 -19.76 3.88
N ILE A 34 -14.49 -19.31 3.60
CA ILE A 34 -15.70 -20.10 3.81
C ILE A 34 -16.04 -20.91 2.57
N ARG A 35 -15.82 -20.36 1.40
CA ARG A 35 -16.14 -21.02 0.15
C ARG A 35 -15.20 -20.56 -0.96
N GLU A 36 -15.19 -21.31 -2.04
CA GLU A 36 -14.41 -20.96 -3.20
C GLU A 36 -14.96 -19.68 -3.83
N PRO A 37 -14.11 -18.68 -4.10
CA PRO A 37 -14.56 -17.42 -4.69
C PRO A 37 -14.95 -17.61 -6.15
N ASP A 38 -15.97 -16.87 -6.59
CA ASP A 38 -16.35 -16.85 -8.00
C ASP A 38 -15.44 -15.88 -8.78
N PHE A 39 -15.69 -15.79 -10.09
CA PHE A 39 -14.85 -14.96 -10.97
C PHE A 39 -14.88 -13.49 -10.54
N VAL A 40 -16.05 -12.97 -10.16
CA VAL A 40 -16.17 -11.58 -9.76
C VAL A 40 -15.36 -11.33 -8.49
N GLU A 41 -15.44 -12.26 -7.55
CA GLU A 41 -14.71 -12.14 -6.29
C GLU A 41 -13.20 -12.25 -6.48
N ILE A 42 -12.77 -13.13 -7.39
CA ILE A 42 -11.36 -13.25 -7.72
C ILE A 42 -10.84 -11.95 -8.34
N THR A 43 -11.61 -11.37 -9.24
CA THR A 43 -11.24 -10.11 -9.88
C THR A 43 -11.16 -8.99 -8.86
N ALA A 44 -12.12 -8.91 -7.96
CA ALA A 44 -12.12 -7.90 -6.90
C ALA A 44 -10.92 -8.07 -5.98
N THR A 45 -10.59 -9.32 -5.62
CA THR A 45 -9.45 -9.61 -4.77
C THR A 45 -8.14 -9.21 -5.45
N ALA A 46 -8.01 -9.51 -6.74
CA ALA A 46 -6.82 -9.12 -7.50
C ALA A 46 -6.65 -7.61 -7.53
N GLN A 47 -7.75 -6.87 -7.68
CA GLN A 47 -7.72 -5.43 -7.69
C GLN A 47 -7.28 -4.86 -6.33
N ILE A 48 -7.75 -5.46 -5.25
CA ILE A 48 -7.37 -5.07 -3.89
C ILE A 48 -5.88 -5.31 -3.67
N ILE A 49 -5.39 -6.47 -4.09
CA ILE A 49 -3.97 -6.80 -3.96
C ILE A 49 -3.12 -5.82 -4.77
N HIS A 50 -3.55 -5.48 -5.98
CA HIS A 50 -2.84 -4.52 -6.81
C HIS A 50 -2.77 -3.15 -6.13
N SER A 51 -3.89 -2.69 -5.59
CA SER A 51 -3.93 -1.41 -4.87
C SER A 51 -3.05 -1.43 -3.63
N PHE A 52 -3.03 -2.57 -2.93
CA PHE A 52 -2.19 -2.74 -1.75
C PHE A 52 -0.70 -2.62 -2.13
N TYR A 53 -0.30 -3.28 -3.19
CA TYR A 53 1.07 -3.20 -3.69
C TYR A 53 1.45 -1.78 -4.06
N ASN A 54 0.56 -1.08 -4.75
CA ASN A 54 0.81 0.31 -5.13
C ASN A 54 1.01 1.19 -3.90
N GLY A 55 0.21 0.96 -2.86
CA GLY A 55 0.36 1.69 -1.61
C GLY A 55 1.71 1.43 -0.96
N ILE A 56 2.13 0.18 -0.90
CA ILE A 56 3.42 -0.20 -0.34
C ILE A 56 4.56 0.43 -1.14
N GLU A 57 4.48 0.38 -2.47
CA GLU A 57 5.50 1.00 -3.34
C GLU A 57 5.59 2.50 -3.11
N SER A 58 4.46 3.16 -2.92
CA SER A 58 4.44 4.59 -2.63
C SER A 58 5.18 4.91 -1.35
N VAL A 59 4.93 4.13 -0.29
CA VAL A 59 5.60 4.32 0.99
C VAL A 59 7.10 4.08 0.85
N VAL A 60 7.48 2.99 0.21
CA VAL A 60 8.89 2.65 0.01
C VAL A 60 9.57 3.74 -0.80
N THR A 61 8.94 4.22 -1.86
CA THR A 61 9.50 5.27 -2.70
C THR A 61 9.73 6.56 -1.90
N LEU A 62 8.77 6.92 -1.06
CA LEU A 62 8.91 8.11 -0.22
C LEU A 62 10.07 7.97 0.75
N PHE A 63 10.23 6.79 1.35
CA PHE A 63 11.36 6.53 2.24
C PHE A 63 12.68 6.59 1.50
N LEU A 64 12.76 5.98 0.33
CA LEU A 64 13.98 5.96 -0.45
C LEU A 64 14.38 7.36 -0.91
N LYS A 65 13.42 8.15 -1.35
CA LYS A 65 13.68 9.54 -1.73
C LYS A 65 14.20 10.33 -0.54
N SER A 66 13.60 10.14 0.61
CA SER A 66 14.03 10.82 1.82
C SER A 66 15.43 10.41 2.23
N ALA A 67 15.72 9.12 2.15
CA ALA A 67 17.04 8.61 2.50
C ALA A 67 18.12 9.07 1.52
N ASN A 68 17.78 9.23 0.25
CA ASN A 68 18.73 9.56 -0.81
C ASN A 68 18.88 11.05 -1.04
N GLN A 69 18.23 11.88 -0.26
CA GLN A 69 18.34 13.32 -0.43
C GLN A 69 19.76 13.83 -0.35
N LYS A 70 20.58 13.18 0.47
CA LYS A 70 21.96 13.59 0.71
C LYS A 70 22.95 12.70 0.00
N VAL A 71 22.48 11.72 -0.70
CA VAL A 71 23.33 10.77 -1.42
C VAL A 71 23.23 11.09 -2.90
N PRO A 72 24.36 11.29 -3.57
CA PRO A 72 24.32 11.54 -5.01
C PRO A 72 23.64 10.38 -5.72
N ASP A 73 22.81 10.72 -6.69
CA ASP A 73 22.16 9.72 -7.50
C ASP A 73 23.15 9.21 -8.54
N ASN A 74 23.49 7.94 -8.46
CA ASN A 74 24.48 7.34 -9.34
C ASN A 74 23.89 6.69 -10.57
N THR A 75 22.60 6.75 -10.69
CA THR A 75 21.95 6.10 -11.83
C THR A 75 21.58 7.09 -12.90
#